data_c3d844eb4b3fca40725dd4d97c8788f8
#
_entry.id   c3d844eb4b3fca40725dd4d97c8788f8
#
_cell.length_a   1.000
_cell.length_b   1.000
_cell.length_c   1.000
_cell.angle_alpha   90.00
_cell.angle_beta   90.00
_cell.angle_gamma   90.00
#
_symmetry.space_group_name_H-M   'P 1'
#
loop_
_entity.id
_entity.type
_entity.pdbx_description
1 polymer ?
#
loop_
_entity_poly.entity_id
_entity_poly.type
_entity_poly.pdbx_seq_one_letter_code
_entity_poly.pdbx_strand_id
1 'polypeptide(L)'
;MTNKLLGRVVLGVAVVLVGSQLVPVDTSNPPAEGAMAIPAGEAGQILKVACMDCHSHETVWPWYAHITPVKFLVAKHVKDGRRHLNLSTWGALAQERRDHKLEEIVEVVKSGEMPEGSYTWLHPEARLTDAQRYALTAWAEAERARLHAPDPAAAPTADTTVAAGGGAVPPR
;
A
#
# COMPACT_ATOMS: atom_id res chain seq x y z
N MET A 1 47.21 -21.78 18.49
CA MET A 1 46.25 -22.56 17.62
C MET A 1 44.98 -21.79 17.25
N THR A 2 44.50 -20.88 18.10
CA THR A 2 43.28 -20.07 17.93
C THR A 2 43.27 -19.16 16.68
N ASN A 3 44.39 -18.49 16.36
CA ASN A 3 44.45 -17.53 15.23
C ASN A 3 44.28 -18.20 13.86
N LYS A 4 44.77 -19.44 13.68
CA LYS A 4 44.60 -20.17 12.40
C LYS A 4 43.17 -20.65 12.22
N LEU A 5 42.47 -21.03 13.30
CA LEU A 5 41.07 -21.40 13.24
C LEU A 5 40.19 -20.17 12.91
N LEU A 6 40.43 -19.06 13.60
CA LEU A 6 39.73 -17.81 13.34
C LEU A 6 39.89 -17.35 11.87
N GLY A 7 41.12 -17.41 11.33
CA GLY A 7 41.39 -17.06 9.93
C GLY A 7 40.63 -17.94 8.95
N ARG A 8 40.51 -19.27 9.21
CA ARG A 8 39.74 -20.19 8.37
C ARG A 8 38.23 -19.88 8.42
N VAL A 9 37.71 -19.56 9.60
CA VAL A 9 36.29 -19.20 9.79
C VAL A 9 35.98 -17.91 9.04
N VAL A 10 36.81 -16.87 9.20
CA VAL A 10 36.63 -15.59 8.49
C VAL A 10 36.67 -15.78 6.98
N LEU A 11 37.63 -16.56 6.48
CA LEU A 11 37.72 -16.87 5.05
C LEU A 11 36.46 -17.62 4.56
N GLY A 12 35.99 -18.60 5.31
CA GLY A 12 34.76 -19.34 4.98
C GLY A 12 33.53 -18.44 4.90
N VAL A 13 33.37 -17.54 5.87
CA VAL A 13 32.28 -16.53 5.86
C VAL A 13 32.39 -15.60 4.67
N ALA A 14 33.61 -15.10 4.37
CA ALA A 14 33.82 -14.23 3.22
C ALA A 14 33.47 -14.92 1.90
N VAL A 15 33.87 -16.18 1.72
CA VAL A 15 33.52 -16.97 0.52
C VAL A 15 32.01 -17.16 0.40
N VAL A 16 31.31 -17.45 1.49
CA VAL A 16 29.85 -17.58 1.50
C VAL A 16 29.17 -16.26 1.15
N LEU A 17 29.62 -15.14 1.73
CA LEU A 17 29.05 -13.81 1.43
C LEU A 17 29.28 -13.42 -0.04
N VAL A 18 30.48 -13.62 -0.57
CA VAL A 18 30.80 -13.34 -1.98
C VAL A 18 29.99 -14.28 -2.89
N GLY A 19 29.93 -15.56 -2.59
CA GLY A 19 29.13 -16.53 -3.35
C GLY A 19 27.64 -16.20 -3.35
N SER A 20 27.09 -15.81 -2.20
CA SER A 20 25.68 -15.42 -2.09
C SER A 20 25.36 -14.10 -2.78
N GLN A 21 26.36 -13.26 -3.07
CA GLN A 21 26.16 -12.06 -3.90
C GLN A 21 25.74 -12.42 -5.33
N LEU A 22 26.13 -13.59 -5.84
CA LEU A 22 25.76 -14.06 -7.19
C LEU A 22 24.33 -14.62 -7.27
N VAL A 23 23.69 -14.87 -6.14
CA VAL A 23 22.29 -15.35 -6.13
C VAL A 23 21.37 -14.17 -6.47
N PRO A 24 20.58 -14.25 -7.56
CA PRO A 24 19.69 -13.15 -7.93
C PRO A 24 18.54 -13.00 -6.94
N VAL A 25 18.06 -11.78 -6.78
CA VAL A 25 16.78 -11.44 -6.14
C VAL A 25 15.93 -10.64 -7.12
N ASP A 26 14.63 -10.79 -7.03
CA ASP A 26 13.71 -10.02 -7.86
C ASP A 26 13.61 -8.58 -7.32
N THR A 27 14.07 -7.64 -8.11
CA THR A 27 13.98 -6.20 -7.87
C THR A 27 13.15 -5.50 -8.96
N SER A 28 12.29 -6.24 -9.63
CA SER A 28 11.44 -5.69 -10.68
C SER A 28 10.32 -4.79 -10.13
N ASN A 29 9.96 -3.81 -10.93
CA ASN A 29 8.76 -3.00 -10.75
C ASN A 29 7.85 -3.27 -11.96
N PRO A 30 6.92 -4.25 -11.87
CA PRO A 30 6.00 -4.54 -12.95
C PRO A 30 5.12 -3.32 -13.29
N PRO A 31 4.55 -3.24 -14.50
CA PRO A 31 3.58 -2.21 -14.82
C PRO A 31 2.43 -2.16 -13.81
N ALA A 32 1.96 -0.97 -13.48
CA ALA A 32 0.79 -0.80 -12.64
C ALA A 32 -0.47 -0.99 -13.48
N GLU A 33 -1.38 -1.84 -13.01
CA GLU A 33 -2.66 -2.11 -13.67
C GLU A 33 -3.80 -1.73 -12.72
N GLY A 34 -4.40 -0.57 -12.94
CA GLY A 34 -5.47 -0.05 -12.07
C GLY A 34 -4.97 0.38 -10.69
N ALA A 35 -3.86 1.12 -10.66
CA ALA A 35 -3.32 1.66 -9.42
C ALA A 35 -4.35 2.47 -8.63
N MET A 36 -4.23 2.44 -7.30
CA MET A 36 -5.00 3.29 -6.42
C MET A 36 -4.69 4.76 -6.74
N ALA A 37 -5.73 5.57 -6.90
CA ALA A 37 -5.56 7.02 -6.96
C ALA A 37 -5.06 7.51 -5.60
N ILE A 38 -3.82 8.00 -5.58
CA ILE A 38 -3.24 8.53 -4.34
C ILE A 38 -3.99 9.80 -3.95
N PRO A 39 -4.52 9.89 -2.72
CA PRO A 39 -5.27 11.06 -2.29
C PRO A 39 -4.41 12.31 -2.28
N ALA A 40 -5.03 13.47 -2.46
CA ALA A 40 -4.36 14.75 -2.22
C ALA A 40 -4.10 14.97 -0.73
N GLY A 41 -3.11 15.81 -0.39
CA GLY A 41 -2.82 16.20 0.98
C GLY A 41 -1.96 15.21 1.76
N GLU A 42 -2.07 15.26 3.08
CA GLU A 42 -1.16 14.60 4.01
C GLU A 42 -1.21 13.06 3.89
N ALA A 43 -2.40 12.48 3.82
CA ALA A 43 -2.53 11.02 3.68
C ALA A 43 -1.82 10.49 2.44
N GLY A 44 -1.92 11.20 1.31
CA GLY A 44 -1.22 10.81 0.09
C GLY A 44 0.30 10.94 0.19
N GLN A 45 0.80 11.94 0.90
CA GLN A 45 2.23 12.07 1.18
C GLN A 45 2.73 10.94 2.07
N ILE A 46 1.97 10.59 3.11
CA ILE A 46 2.29 9.46 3.99
C ILE A 46 2.33 8.15 3.20
N LEU A 47 1.32 7.86 2.38
CA LEU A 47 1.30 6.67 1.54
C LEU A 47 2.57 6.57 0.67
N LYS A 48 2.96 7.67 0.04
CA LYS A 48 4.17 7.70 -0.82
C LYS A 48 5.45 7.41 -0.05
N VAL A 49 5.62 8.03 1.12
CA VAL A 49 6.88 7.97 1.87
C VAL A 49 6.99 6.70 2.73
N ALA A 50 5.87 6.21 3.27
CA ALA A 50 5.88 5.17 4.30
C ALA A 50 5.33 3.82 3.83
N CYS A 51 4.66 3.74 2.67
CA CYS A 51 3.96 2.53 2.25
C CYS A 51 4.38 2.05 0.86
N MET A 52 4.55 2.94 -0.12
CA MET A 52 4.65 2.56 -1.54
C MET A 52 5.88 1.72 -1.85
N ASP A 53 7.00 1.89 -1.16
CA ASP A 53 8.21 1.10 -1.41
C ASP A 53 7.97 -0.41 -1.26
N CYS A 54 7.17 -0.81 -0.26
CA CYS A 54 6.84 -2.23 -0.06
C CYS A 54 5.48 -2.63 -0.66
N HIS A 55 4.54 -1.68 -0.80
CA HIS A 55 3.16 -1.97 -1.15
C HIS A 55 2.74 -1.47 -2.54
N SER A 56 3.72 -1.24 -3.44
CA SER A 56 3.43 -0.85 -4.84
C SER A 56 4.45 -1.43 -5.81
N HIS A 57 4.24 -1.18 -7.10
CA HIS A 57 5.22 -1.45 -8.15
C HIS A 57 6.15 -0.23 -8.40
N GLU A 58 6.22 0.70 -7.45
CA GLU A 58 7.04 1.92 -7.54
C GLU A 58 8.17 1.91 -6.51
N THR A 59 8.65 0.74 -6.11
CA THR A 59 9.74 0.58 -5.14
C THR A 59 10.99 1.33 -5.60
N VAL A 60 11.50 2.21 -4.76
CA VAL A 60 12.82 2.83 -4.94
C VAL A 60 13.85 1.96 -4.22
N TRP A 61 14.55 1.13 -4.99
CA TRP A 61 15.51 0.17 -4.42
C TRP A 61 16.74 0.89 -3.88
N PRO A 62 16.97 0.91 -2.56
CA PRO A 62 18.13 1.59 -1.99
C PRO A 62 19.41 0.80 -2.28
N TRP A 63 20.58 1.47 -2.18
CA TRP A 63 21.87 0.84 -2.48
C TRP A 63 22.13 -0.44 -1.68
N TYR A 64 21.71 -0.50 -0.41
CA TYR A 64 21.89 -1.68 0.44
C TYR A 64 21.01 -2.86 0.02
N ALA A 65 19.95 -2.64 -0.75
CA ALA A 65 19.13 -3.70 -1.34
C ALA A 65 19.87 -4.53 -2.42
N HIS A 66 21.08 -4.12 -2.77
CA HIS A 66 21.95 -4.83 -3.72
C HIS A 66 23.09 -5.58 -3.02
N ILE A 67 23.20 -5.52 -1.69
CA ILE A 67 24.30 -6.08 -0.91
C ILE A 67 23.81 -7.24 -0.03
N THR A 68 24.47 -8.40 -0.16
CA THR A 68 24.24 -9.57 0.70
C THR A 68 24.73 -9.33 2.14
N PRO A 69 23.98 -9.77 3.17
CA PRO A 69 22.73 -10.54 3.12
C PRO A 69 21.47 -9.68 3.01
N VAL A 70 21.59 -8.35 3.12
CA VAL A 70 20.46 -7.41 3.23
C VAL A 70 19.54 -7.47 2.00
N LYS A 71 20.09 -7.70 0.80
CA LYS A 71 19.30 -7.81 -0.43
C LYS A 71 18.18 -8.85 -0.34
N PHE A 72 18.42 -9.99 0.32
CA PHE A 72 17.41 -11.03 0.49
C PHE A 72 16.28 -10.59 1.41
N LEU A 73 16.62 -9.85 2.48
CA LEU A 73 15.65 -9.32 3.43
C LEU A 73 14.75 -8.28 2.76
N VAL A 74 15.35 -7.31 2.07
CA VAL A 74 14.59 -6.24 1.40
C VAL A 74 13.69 -6.82 0.30
N ALA A 75 14.22 -7.69 -0.56
CA ALA A 75 13.42 -8.33 -1.60
C ALA A 75 12.25 -9.15 -1.03
N LYS A 76 12.49 -9.84 0.11
CA LYS A 76 11.43 -10.55 0.82
C LYS A 76 10.36 -9.60 1.36
N HIS A 77 10.74 -8.49 1.98
CA HIS A 77 9.79 -7.50 2.53
C HIS A 77 8.93 -6.89 1.42
N VAL A 78 9.53 -6.49 0.30
CA VAL A 78 8.77 -5.97 -0.86
C VAL A 78 7.82 -7.03 -1.42
N LYS A 79 8.28 -8.26 -1.59
CA LYS A 79 7.45 -9.37 -2.08
C LYS A 79 6.27 -9.65 -1.13
N ASP A 80 6.51 -9.68 0.17
CA ASP A 80 5.48 -9.94 1.17
C ASP A 80 4.53 -8.74 1.28
N GLY A 81 5.05 -7.51 1.25
CA GLY A 81 4.25 -6.29 1.22
C GLY A 81 3.26 -6.28 0.05
N ARG A 82 3.76 -6.53 -1.17
CA ARG A 82 2.91 -6.62 -2.39
C ARG A 82 1.89 -7.75 -2.33
N ARG A 83 2.18 -8.84 -1.63
CA ARG A 83 1.23 -9.94 -1.46
C ARG A 83 0.09 -9.59 -0.50
N HIS A 84 0.38 -8.86 0.57
CA HIS A 84 -0.62 -8.45 1.55
C HIS A 84 -1.46 -7.27 1.07
N LEU A 85 -0.80 -6.24 0.55
CA LEU A 85 -1.41 -5.05 -0.01
C LEU A 85 -0.60 -4.60 -1.22
N ASN A 86 -1.25 -4.41 -2.37
CA ASN A 86 -0.60 -3.88 -3.57
C ASN A 86 -1.41 -2.72 -4.15
N LEU A 87 -0.93 -1.52 -3.92
CA LEU A 87 -1.59 -0.29 -4.38
C LEU A 87 -1.55 -0.14 -5.90
N SER A 88 -0.59 -0.80 -6.58
CA SER A 88 -0.47 -0.75 -8.05
C SER A 88 -1.48 -1.65 -8.78
N THR A 89 -2.14 -2.57 -8.07
CA THR A 89 -3.18 -3.45 -8.62
C THR A 89 -4.52 -3.30 -7.89
N TRP A 90 -4.71 -2.17 -7.23
CA TRP A 90 -5.88 -1.88 -6.40
C TRP A 90 -7.21 -2.03 -7.15
N GLY A 91 -7.25 -1.57 -8.40
CA GLY A 91 -8.45 -1.62 -9.25
C GLY A 91 -8.92 -3.03 -9.60
N ALA A 92 -8.03 -4.02 -9.55
CA ALA A 92 -8.37 -5.42 -9.77
C ALA A 92 -9.10 -6.08 -8.58
N LEU A 93 -9.09 -5.43 -7.40
CA LEU A 93 -9.77 -5.95 -6.23
C LEU A 93 -11.28 -5.67 -6.30
N ALA A 94 -12.09 -6.66 -5.94
CA ALA A 94 -13.51 -6.46 -5.66
C ALA A 94 -13.72 -5.46 -4.51
N GLN A 95 -14.89 -4.84 -4.47
CA GLN A 95 -15.20 -3.80 -3.48
C GLN A 95 -15.02 -4.30 -2.04
N GLU A 96 -15.48 -5.50 -1.72
CA GLU A 96 -15.37 -6.10 -0.38
C GLU A 96 -13.90 -6.31 0.02
N ARG A 97 -13.06 -6.65 -0.95
CA ARG A 97 -11.62 -6.81 -0.71
C ARG A 97 -10.95 -5.47 -0.48
N ARG A 98 -11.35 -4.42 -1.20
CA ARG A 98 -10.85 -3.06 -0.99
C ARG A 98 -11.24 -2.54 0.39
N ASP A 99 -12.50 -2.74 0.79
CA ASP A 99 -12.97 -2.37 2.13
C ASP A 99 -12.15 -3.05 3.23
N HIS A 100 -11.98 -4.37 3.12
CA HIS A 100 -11.17 -5.13 4.08
C HIS A 100 -9.70 -4.67 4.12
N LYS A 101 -9.10 -4.34 2.97
CA LYS A 101 -7.72 -3.81 2.94
C LYS A 101 -7.58 -2.44 3.57
N LEU A 102 -8.59 -1.57 3.42
CA LEU A 102 -8.61 -0.29 4.13
C LEU A 102 -8.78 -0.47 5.65
N GLU A 103 -9.57 -1.45 6.07
CA GLU A 103 -9.70 -1.83 7.48
C GLU A 103 -8.37 -2.32 8.05
N GLU A 104 -7.68 -3.23 7.37
CA GLU A 104 -6.34 -3.70 7.76
C GLU A 104 -5.34 -2.52 7.87
N ILE A 105 -5.37 -1.55 6.94
CA ILE A 105 -4.54 -0.33 7.04
C ILE A 105 -4.82 0.42 8.33
N VAL A 106 -6.10 0.61 8.68
CA VAL A 106 -6.48 1.30 9.94
C VAL A 106 -5.93 0.56 11.14
N GLU A 107 -6.08 -0.75 11.19
CA GLU A 107 -5.65 -1.59 12.31
C GLU A 107 -4.12 -1.56 12.49
N VAL A 108 -3.35 -1.88 11.43
CA VAL A 108 -1.88 -1.98 11.53
C VAL A 108 -1.20 -0.62 11.74
N VAL A 109 -1.81 0.48 11.27
CA VAL A 109 -1.30 1.83 11.52
C VAL A 109 -1.62 2.29 12.94
N LYS A 110 -2.83 2.00 13.46
CA LYS A 110 -3.21 2.30 14.85
C LYS A 110 -2.39 1.50 15.86
N SER A 111 -2.13 0.22 15.60
CA SER A 111 -1.29 -0.62 16.45
C SER A 111 0.19 -0.25 16.41
N GLY A 112 0.63 0.46 15.36
CA GLY A 112 2.04 0.79 15.12
C GLY A 112 2.84 -0.36 14.52
N GLU A 113 2.18 -1.41 14.03
CA GLU A 113 2.82 -2.49 13.29
C GLU A 113 3.36 -1.99 11.94
N MET A 114 2.63 -1.06 11.31
CA MET A 114 3.06 -0.37 10.10
C MET A 114 3.20 1.15 10.31
N PRO A 115 4.22 1.77 9.71
CA PRO A 115 5.34 1.18 8.94
C PRO A 115 6.27 0.35 9.81
N GLU A 116 6.82 -0.72 9.22
CA GLU A 116 7.65 -1.68 9.94
C GLU A 116 8.92 -1.05 10.55
N GLY A 117 9.26 -1.45 11.78
CA GLY A 117 10.38 -0.87 12.52
C GLY A 117 11.73 -1.02 11.83
N SER A 118 11.95 -2.14 11.11
CA SER A 118 13.16 -2.38 10.32
C SER A 118 13.31 -1.40 9.16
N TYR A 119 12.20 -1.02 8.52
CA TYR A 119 12.15 -0.01 7.45
C TYR A 119 12.40 1.39 8.02
N THR A 120 11.67 1.79 9.06
CA THR A 120 11.77 3.13 9.66
C THR A 120 13.10 3.38 10.36
N TRP A 121 13.89 2.34 10.63
CA TRP A 121 15.25 2.50 11.16
C TRP A 121 16.19 3.12 10.12
N LEU A 122 16.06 2.74 8.86
CA LEU A 122 16.85 3.27 7.73
C LEU A 122 16.15 4.45 7.02
N HIS A 123 14.84 4.60 7.21
CA HIS A 123 13.97 5.62 6.63
C HIS A 123 13.26 6.43 7.72
N PRO A 124 13.98 7.34 8.41
CA PRO A 124 13.39 8.11 9.52
C PRO A 124 12.21 8.99 9.06
N GLU A 125 12.15 9.38 7.79
CA GLU A 125 11.06 10.11 7.17
C GLU A 125 9.74 9.32 7.11
N ALA A 126 9.82 7.99 7.18
CA ALA A 126 8.65 7.10 7.22
C ALA A 126 8.10 6.88 8.63
N ARG A 127 8.72 7.44 9.67
CA ARG A 127 8.23 7.38 11.05
C ARG A 127 7.03 8.29 11.20
N LEU A 128 5.86 7.71 11.39
CA LEU A 128 4.64 8.47 11.53
C LEU A 128 4.51 9.05 12.94
N THR A 129 4.20 10.35 13.01
CA THR A 129 3.69 10.98 14.23
C THR A 129 2.25 10.54 14.50
N ASP A 130 1.74 10.79 15.72
CA ASP A 130 0.35 10.47 16.05
C ASP A 130 -0.65 11.23 15.16
N ALA A 131 -0.33 12.48 14.81
CA ALA A 131 -1.14 13.28 13.89
C ALA A 131 -1.18 12.64 12.49
N GLN A 132 -0.05 12.15 11.99
CA GLN A 132 0.03 11.47 10.69
C GLN A 132 -0.67 10.11 10.71
N ARG A 133 -0.57 9.35 11.79
CA ARG A 133 -1.35 8.12 11.99
C ARG A 133 -2.85 8.41 11.93
N TYR A 134 -3.29 9.45 12.63
CA TYR A 134 -4.67 9.89 12.61
C TYR A 134 -5.11 10.31 11.19
N ALA A 135 -4.33 11.13 10.51
CA ALA A 135 -4.65 11.58 9.14
C ALA A 135 -4.78 10.42 8.16
N LEU A 136 -3.86 9.45 8.23
CA LEU A 136 -3.90 8.27 7.35
C LEU A 136 -5.09 7.36 7.66
N THR A 137 -5.36 7.09 8.94
CA THR A 137 -6.48 6.23 9.34
C THR A 137 -7.83 6.90 9.07
N ALA A 138 -7.96 8.20 9.32
CA ALA A 138 -9.17 8.96 8.98
C ALA A 138 -9.45 8.95 7.46
N TRP A 139 -8.41 9.07 6.63
CA TRP A 139 -8.56 8.91 5.19
C TRP A 139 -9.04 7.50 4.82
N ALA A 140 -8.45 6.45 5.38
CA ALA A 140 -8.83 5.08 5.08
C ALA A 140 -10.29 4.79 5.50
N GLU A 141 -10.73 5.29 6.65
CA GLU A 141 -12.12 5.19 7.11
C GLU A 141 -13.09 5.95 6.20
N ALA A 142 -12.72 7.15 5.74
CA ALA A 142 -13.51 7.93 4.79
C ALA A 142 -13.61 7.22 3.42
N GLU A 143 -12.54 6.59 2.95
CA GLU A 143 -12.54 5.81 1.71
C GLU A 143 -13.42 4.57 1.82
N ARG A 144 -13.43 3.88 2.98
CA ARG A 144 -14.37 2.79 3.27
C ARG A 144 -15.81 3.27 3.19
N ALA A 145 -16.13 4.39 3.84
CA ALA A 145 -17.47 4.97 3.78
C ALA A 145 -17.89 5.31 2.35
N ARG A 146 -16.95 5.79 1.52
CA ARG A 146 -17.19 6.07 0.10
C ARG A 146 -17.49 4.81 -0.71
N LEU A 147 -16.83 3.70 -0.41
CA LEU A 147 -17.12 2.41 -1.06
C LEU A 147 -18.53 1.90 -0.78
N HIS A 148 -19.11 2.24 0.37
CA HIS A 148 -20.46 1.85 0.77
C HIS A 148 -21.53 2.90 0.47
N ALA A 149 -21.15 4.09 -0.01
CA ALA A 149 -22.12 5.10 -0.40
C ALA A 149 -22.94 4.64 -1.60
N PRO A 150 -24.26 4.90 -1.63
CA PRO A 150 -25.09 4.65 -2.79
C PRO A 150 -24.52 5.38 -4.03
N ASP A 151 -24.54 4.72 -5.17
CA ASP A 151 -24.14 5.35 -6.43
C ASP A 151 -25.07 6.56 -6.70
N PRO A 152 -24.56 7.79 -6.75
CA PRO A 152 -25.40 8.96 -7.04
C PRO A 152 -26.06 8.89 -8.42
N ALA A 153 -25.52 8.09 -9.35
CA ALA A 153 -26.14 7.86 -10.65
C ALA A 153 -27.28 6.83 -10.61
N ALA A 154 -27.42 6.06 -9.51
CA ALA A 154 -28.50 5.11 -9.30
C ALA A 154 -29.73 5.71 -8.60
N ALA A 155 -29.72 7.03 -8.31
CA ALA A 155 -30.92 7.69 -7.79
C ALA A 155 -32.05 7.55 -8.81
N PRO A 156 -33.27 7.08 -8.40
CA PRO A 156 -34.37 6.97 -9.31
C PRO A 156 -34.67 8.35 -9.87
N THR A 157 -34.64 8.49 -11.19
CA THR A 157 -35.13 9.69 -11.85
C THR A 157 -36.59 9.91 -11.38
N ALA A 158 -36.81 10.98 -10.65
CA ALA A 158 -38.14 11.32 -10.20
C ALA A 158 -39.04 11.37 -11.45
N ASP A 159 -39.93 10.39 -11.55
CA ASP A 159 -40.94 10.33 -12.62
C ASP A 159 -41.84 11.57 -12.51
N THR A 160 -41.51 12.59 -13.30
CA THR A 160 -42.34 13.79 -13.44
C THR A 160 -43.49 13.49 -14.40
N THR A 161 -44.34 12.52 -14.10
CA THR A 161 -45.65 12.40 -14.65
C THR A 161 -46.55 13.44 -13.97
N VAL A 162 -46.41 14.68 -14.40
CA VAL A 162 -47.45 15.67 -14.16
C VAL A 162 -48.65 15.26 -14.97
N ALA A 163 -49.63 14.68 -14.27
CA ALA A 163 -50.96 14.44 -14.83
C ALA A 163 -51.56 15.79 -15.29
N ALA A 164 -51.55 16.00 -16.60
CA ALA A 164 -52.37 17.06 -17.24
C ALA A 164 -53.83 16.68 -17.15
N GLY A 165 -54.46 16.97 -16.00
CA GLY A 165 -55.89 16.94 -15.83
C GLY A 165 -56.55 18.09 -16.55
N GLY A 166 -56.85 17.93 -17.86
CA GLY A 166 -57.71 18.82 -18.62
C GLY A 166 -59.16 18.69 -18.21
N GLY A 167 -59.63 19.54 -17.31
CA GLY A 167 -61.05 19.73 -17.05
C GLY A 167 -61.72 20.48 -18.20
N ALA A 168 -62.51 19.77 -19.04
CA ALA A 168 -63.40 20.39 -20.03
C ALA A 168 -64.67 20.86 -19.31
N VAL A 169 -64.93 22.20 -19.41
CA VAL A 169 -66.23 22.81 -19.00
C VAL A 169 -67.17 22.74 -20.19
N PRO A 170 -68.42 22.25 -20.08
CA PRO A 170 -69.39 22.28 -21.19
C PRO A 170 -70.08 23.63 -21.27
N PRO A 171 -70.45 24.10 -22.49
CA PRO A 171 -71.15 25.33 -22.67
C PRO A 171 -72.69 25.19 -22.42
N ARG A 172 -73.34 26.24 -21.99
CA ARG A 172 -74.80 26.42 -21.90
C ARG A 172 -75.38 26.61 -23.23
#